data_5d8cc17fd69af559d67603a19e30d9b8
#
_entry.id   5d8cc17fd69af559d67603a19e30d9b8
#
_cell.length_a   1.000
_cell.length_b   1.000
_cell.length_c   1.000
_cell.angle_alpha   90.00
_cell.angle_beta   90.00
_cell.angle_gamma   90.00
#
_symmetry.space_group_name_H-M   'P 1'
#
loop_
_entity.id
_entity.type
_entity.pdbx_description
1 polymer ?
#
loop_
_entity_poly.entity_id
_entity_poly.type
_entity_poly.pdbx_seq_one_letter_code
_entity_poly.pdbx_strand_id
1 'polypeptide(L)'
;MTRILIVDDQDEIRAGIRTMLRLDPGLVVVGDLSDGLQVVPFLRDHPVDLVLMDIRMPGIDGVEATRRIRAEHPPEKTRVIVLTTFDQDDIVLAALRAGANGFLSKTVSPAELVAGITEVVSGGGALSAAATAALIGHMTDSPPPLIDKELLRRFSALTPRERDVVVLVAGGLGNDEIAARLSVSPLTVKTHAVRAMTKVGARDRAQLVSFTFRAGLYP
;
A
#
# COMPACT_ATOMS: atom_id res chain seq x y z
N MET A 1 -6.77 1.95 -18.44
CA MET A 1 -5.97 0.73 -18.60
C MET A 1 -4.72 0.87 -17.75
N THR A 2 -4.53 0.01 -16.74
CA THR A 2 -3.43 0.09 -15.78
C THR A 2 -2.28 -0.80 -16.26
N ARG A 3 -1.09 -0.24 -16.45
CA ARG A 3 0.11 -0.93 -16.91
C ARG A 3 0.87 -1.48 -15.72
N ILE A 4 1.04 -2.79 -15.69
CA ILE A 4 1.59 -3.52 -14.54
C ILE A 4 2.92 -4.16 -14.93
N LEU A 5 3.95 -3.96 -14.10
CA LEU A 5 5.20 -4.69 -14.10
C LEU A 5 5.18 -5.72 -12.98
N ILE A 6 5.51 -6.97 -13.28
CA ILE A 6 5.65 -8.04 -12.28
C ILE A 6 7.15 -8.25 -12.02
N VAL A 7 7.53 -8.30 -10.74
CA VAL A 7 8.94 -8.53 -10.33
C VAL A 7 8.96 -9.61 -9.27
N ASP A 8 9.51 -10.78 -9.62
CA ASP A 8 9.58 -11.97 -8.77
C ASP A 8 10.66 -12.89 -9.35
N ASP A 9 11.47 -13.52 -8.55
CA ASP A 9 12.54 -14.40 -9.04
C ASP A 9 12.02 -15.77 -9.55
N GLN A 10 10.79 -16.15 -9.21
CA GLN A 10 10.18 -17.42 -9.55
C GLN A 10 9.29 -17.29 -10.80
N ASP A 11 9.65 -18.00 -11.88
CA ASP A 11 8.93 -17.98 -13.16
C ASP A 11 7.46 -18.43 -13.02
N GLU A 12 7.20 -19.45 -12.19
CA GLU A 12 5.87 -19.98 -11.95
C GLU A 12 4.95 -18.94 -11.29
N ILE A 13 5.50 -18.17 -10.36
CA ILE A 13 4.73 -17.11 -9.66
C ILE A 13 4.40 -16.00 -10.66
N ARG A 14 5.36 -15.55 -11.48
CA ARG A 14 5.10 -14.54 -12.50
C ARG A 14 4.03 -14.99 -13.50
N ALA A 15 4.10 -16.25 -13.95
CA ALA A 15 3.09 -16.83 -14.84
C ALA A 15 1.70 -16.93 -14.20
N GLY A 16 1.65 -17.30 -12.90
CA GLY A 16 0.43 -17.36 -12.12
C GLY A 16 -0.22 -15.97 -11.97
N ILE A 17 0.53 -14.97 -11.55
CA ILE A 17 0.06 -13.59 -11.42
C ILE A 17 -0.42 -13.05 -12.77
N ARG A 18 0.33 -13.27 -13.85
CA ARG A 18 -0.08 -12.87 -15.20
C ARG A 18 -1.42 -13.49 -15.59
N THR A 19 -1.64 -14.75 -15.22
CA THR A 19 -2.92 -15.46 -15.51
C THR A 19 -4.06 -14.85 -14.71
N MET A 20 -3.85 -14.52 -13.43
CA MET A 20 -4.85 -13.86 -12.59
C MET A 20 -5.23 -12.48 -13.15
N LEU A 21 -4.25 -11.69 -13.59
CA LEU A 21 -4.49 -10.33 -14.11
C LEU A 21 -5.23 -10.30 -15.45
N ARG A 22 -5.16 -11.38 -16.25
CA ARG A 22 -5.92 -11.49 -17.51
C ARG A 22 -7.43 -11.54 -17.32
N LEU A 23 -7.90 -11.79 -16.10
CA LEU A 23 -9.34 -11.82 -15.79
C LEU A 23 -9.96 -10.41 -15.82
N ASP A 24 -9.15 -9.36 -15.70
CA ASP A 24 -9.62 -7.97 -15.79
C ASP A 24 -9.02 -7.28 -17.03
N PRO A 25 -9.84 -6.92 -18.05
CA PRO A 25 -9.37 -6.25 -19.26
C PRO A 25 -8.84 -4.82 -19.01
N GLY A 26 -9.08 -4.25 -17.85
CA GLY A 26 -8.53 -2.95 -17.43
C GLY A 26 -7.06 -3.02 -17.02
N LEU A 27 -6.51 -4.24 -16.81
CA LEU A 27 -5.15 -4.49 -16.36
C LEU A 27 -4.29 -5.06 -17.48
N VAL A 28 -3.10 -4.50 -17.69
CA VAL A 28 -2.17 -4.96 -18.74
C VAL A 28 -0.78 -5.18 -18.16
N VAL A 29 -0.28 -6.39 -18.24
CA VAL A 29 1.12 -6.70 -17.88
C VAL A 29 2.02 -6.24 -19.03
N VAL A 30 2.82 -5.21 -18.78
CA VAL A 30 3.75 -4.63 -19.77
C VAL A 30 5.15 -5.22 -19.71
N GLY A 31 5.46 -5.98 -18.66
CA GLY A 31 6.72 -6.70 -18.50
C GLY A 31 6.73 -7.58 -17.26
N ASP A 32 7.71 -8.46 -17.21
CA ASP A 32 8.08 -9.21 -16.00
C ASP A 32 9.60 -9.27 -15.87
N LEU A 33 10.08 -9.20 -14.66
CA LEU A 33 11.50 -9.20 -14.30
C LEU A 33 11.75 -10.22 -13.19
N SER A 34 12.91 -10.84 -13.23
CA SER A 34 13.33 -11.80 -12.19
C SER A 34 14.29 -11.19 -11.14
N ASP A 35 14.62 -9.90 -11.29
CA ASP A 35 15.62 -9.23 -10.44
C ASP A 35 15.23 -7.77 -10.20
N GLY A 36 15.26 -7.37 -8.92
CA GLY A 36 14.98 -6.01 -8.48
C GLY A 36 15.92 -4.95 -9.07
N LEU A 37 17.16 -5.32 -9.44
CA LEU A 37 18.12 -4.40 -10.06
C LEU A 37 17.66 -3.91 -11.45
N GLN A 38 16.86 -4.67 -12.15
CA GLN A 38 16.37 -4.36 -13.49
C GLN A 38 15.18 -3.39 -13.48
N VAL A 39 14.55 -3.18 -12.33
CA VAL A 39 13.28 -2.43 -12.24
C VAL A 39 13.45 -0.97 -12.64
N VAL A 40 14.41 -0.26 -12.04
CA VAL A 40 14.63 1.17 -12.34
C VAL A 40 15.02 1.39 -13.81
N PRO A 41 15.95 0.64 -14.41
CA PRO A 41 16.19 0.69 -15.85
C PRO A 41 14.92 0.47 -16.68
N PHE A 42 14.12 -0.54 -16.36
CA PHE A 42 12.87 -0.82 -17.08
C PHE A 42 11.88 0.36 -17.00
N LEU A 43 11.71 0.96 -15.81
CA LEU A 43 10.80 2.09 -15.59
C LEU A 43 11.21 3.37 -16.34
N ARG A 44 12.48 3.52 -16.68
CA ARG A 44 12.97 4.67 -17.49
C ARG A 44 12.50 4.56 -18.94
N ASP A 45 12.47 3.34 -19.47
CA ASP A 45 12.18 3.07 -20.89
C ASP A 45 10.71 2.74 -21.14
N HIS A 46 9.97 2.33 -20.11
CA HIS A 46 8.60 1.87 -20.23
C HIS A 46 7.68 2.57 -19.24
N PRO A 47 6.53 3.07 -19.70
CA PRO A 47 5.53 3.64 -18.82
C PRO A 47 4.82 2.53 -18.01
N VAL A 48 4.97 2.57 -16.68
CA VAL A 48 4.39 1.62 -15.72
C VAL A 48 3.59 2.39 -14.67
N ASP A 49 2.35 1.99 -14.45
CA ASP A 49 1.48 2.62 -13.46
C ASP A 49 1.60 1.94 -12.09
N LEU A 50 1.89 0.62 -12.09
CA LEU A 50 1.99 -0.18 -10.88
C LEU A 50 3.03 -1.30 -11.04
N VAL A 51 3.85 -1.48 -10.01
CA VAL A 51 4.80 -2.59 -9.87
C VAL A 51 4.26 -3.56 -8.81
N LEU A 52 4.11 -4.84 -9.16
CA LEU A 52 3.93 -5.94 -8.23
C LEU A 52 5.32 -6.48 -7.90
N MET A 53 5.77 -6.31 -6.67
CA MET A 53 7.14 -6.55 -6.24
C MET A 53 7.23 -7.66 -5.22
N ASP A 54 7.93 -8.74 -5.54
CA ASP A 54 8.31 -9.70 -4.51
C ASP A 54 9.33 -9.09 -3.55
N ILE A 55 9.31 -9.56 -2.31
CA ILE A 55 10.29 -9.16 -1.29
C ILE A 55 11.58 -9.97 -1.41
N ARG A 56 11.45 -11.29 -1.56
CA ARG A 56 12.60 -12.20 -1.45
C ARG A 56 13.18 -12.52 -2.82
N MET A 57 14.09 -11.70 -3.27
CA MET A 57 14.81 -11.92 -4.53
C MET A 57 16.31 -11.95 -4.31
N PRO A 58 17.06 -12.73 -5.11
CA PRO A 58 18.53 -12.68 -5.12
C PRO A 58 19.04 -11.28 -5.48
N GLY A 59 20.19 -10.89 -4.97
CA GLY A 59 20.81 -9.61 -5.24
C GLY A 59 20.27 -8.49 -4.36
N ILE A 60 19.23 -7.80 -4.77
CA ILE A 60 18.52 -6.83 -3.93
C ILE A 60 17.09 -7.33 -3.63
N ASP A 61 16.68 -7.14 -2.38
CA ASP A 61 15.33 -7.46 -1.98
C ASP A 61 14.31 -6.41 -2.49
N GLY A 62 13.02 -6.75 -2.41
CA GLY A 62 11.96 -5.86 -2.86
C GLY A 62 11.84 -4.56 -2.07
N VAL A 63 12.33 -4.54 -0.83
CA VAL A 63 12.37 -3.31 0.00
C VAL A 63 13.40 -2.34 -0.57
N GLU A 64 14.60 -2.82 -0.86
CA GLU A 64 15.66 -2.01 -1.47
C GLU A 64 15.29 -1.60 -2.90
N ALA A 65 14.69 -2.51 -3.69
CA ALA A 65 14.19 -2.19 -5.02
C ALA A 65 13.13 -1.07 -4.95
N THR A 66 12.19 -1.13 -3.99
CA THR A 66 11.20 -0.09 -3.75
C THR A 66 11.85 1.25 -3.40
N ARG A 67 12.86 1.25 -2.54
CA ARG A 67 13.60 2.47 -2.18
C ARG A 67 14.26 3.12 -3.39
N ARG A 68 14.87 2.32 -4.28
CA ARG A 68 15.47 2.81 -5.53
C ARG A 68 14.43 3.34 -6.51
N ILE A 69 13.28 2.68 -6.62
CA ILE A 69 12.15 3.21 -7.41
C ILE A 69 11.79 4.60 -6.88
N ARG A 70 11.64 4.78 -5.57
CA ARG A 70 11.24 6.06 -4.97
C ARG A 70 12.25 7.19 -5.13
N ALA A 71 13.53 6.87 -5.32
CA ALA A 71 14.56 7.87 -5.60
C ALA A 71 14.35 8.55 -6.97
N GLU A 72 13.73 7.87 -7.93
CA GLU A 72 13.54 8.36 -9.30
C GLU A 72 12.07 8.54 -9.72
N HIS A 73 11.18 7.76 -9.12
CA HIS A 73 9.76 7.70 -9.47
C HIS A 73 8.89 7.96 -8.25
N PRO A 74 8.24 9.11 -8.16
CA PRO A 74 7.36 9.42 -7.05
C PRO A 74 6.12 8.50 -7.06
N PRO A 75 5.48 8.25 -5.89
CA PRO A 75 4.40 7.28 -5.75
C PRO A 75 3.14 7.61 -6.57
N GLU A 76 2.97 8.86 -6.96
CA GLU A 76 1.86 9.30 -7.82
C GLU A 76 2.05 8.84 -9.27
N LYS A 77 3.30 8.70 -9.71
CA LYS A 77 3.66 8.29 -11.08
C LYS A 77 3.71 6.78 -11.22
N THR A 78 4.33 6.09 -10.27
CA THR A 78 4.47 4.63 -10.28
C THR A 78 4.20 4.09 -8.89
N ARG A 79 3.15 3.31 -8.74
CA ARG A 79 2.78 2.68 -7.48
C ARG A 79 3.53 1.36 -7.31
N VAL A 80 3.72 0.95 -6.06
CA VAL A 80 4.35 -0.34 -5.71
C VAL A 80 3.46 -1.08 -4.74
N ILE A 81 3.01 -2.27 -5.11
CA ILE A 81 2.43 -3.25 -4.20
C ILE A 81 3.46 -4.34 -3.96
N VAL A 82 3.76 -4.58 -2.72
CA VAL A 82 4.67 -5.66 -2.33
C VAL A 82 3.88 -6.95 -2.16
N LEU A 83 4.38 -8.03 -2.75
CA LEU A 83 3.83 -9.38 -2.63
C LEU A 83 4.75 -10.25 -1.77
N THR A 84 4.19 -11.04 -0.85
CA THR A 84 4.97 -11.95 -0.01
C THR A 84 4.19 -13.20 0.36
N THR A 85 4.92 -14.27 0.64
CA THR A 85 4.32 -15.51 1.17
C THR A 85 4.21 -15.52 2.70
N PHE A 86 4.82 -14.56 3.39
CA PHE A 86 4.90 -14.52 4.85
C PHE A 86 4.58 -13.13 5.39
N ASP A 87 3.68 -13.09 6.36
CA ASP A 87 3.32 -11.89 7.14
C ASP A 87 4.34 -11.71 8.29
N GLN A 88 5.62 -11.42 7.94
CA GLN A 88 6.60 -11.00 8.94
C GLN A 88 6.45 -9.50 9.14
N ASP A 89 6.04 -9.11 10.32
CA ASP A 89 5.70 -7.73 10.70
C ASP A 89 6.80 -6.72 10.35
N ASP A 90 8.07 -7.08 10.59
CA ASP A 90 9.23 -6.23 10.28
C ASP A 90 9.38 -5.94 8.79
N ILE A 91 9.04 -6.90 7.93
CA ILE A 91 9.15 -6.78 6.48
C ILE A 91 8.06 -5.87 5.92
N VAL A 92 6.83 -5.99 6.42
CA VAL A 92 5.72 -5.10 6.06
C VAL A 92 6.09 -3.65 6.36
N LEU A 93 6.59 -3.40 7.57
CA LEU A 93 6.98 -2.07 8.00
C LEU A 93 8.14 -1.51 7.17
N ALA A 94 9.15 -2.35 6.87
CA ALA A 94 10.27 -1.96 6.04
C ALA A 94 9.84 -1.58 4.61
N ALA A 95 8.91 -2.34 4.00
CA ALA A 95 8.36 -2.06 2.68
C ALA A 95 7.58 -0.73 2.65
N LEU A 96 6.74 -0.49 3.65
CA LEU A 96 5.98 0.75 3.77
C LEU A 96 6.90 1.97 3.99
N ARG A 97 7.94 1.82 4.83
CA ARG A 97 8.96 2.87 5.03
C ARG A 97 9.77 3.14 3.76
N ALA A 98 10.03 2.11 2.95
CA ALA A 98 10.67 2.26 1.65
C ALA A 98 9.78 2.98 0.62
N GLY A 99 8.47 3.08 0.89
CA GLY A 99 7.50 3.81 0.07
C GLY A 99 6.59 2.93 -0.77
N ALA A 100 6.37 1.67 -0.39
CA ALA A 100 5.32 0.84 -0.97
C ALA A 100 3.95 1.48 -0.72
N ASN A 101 3.03 1.34 -1.69
CA ASN A 101 1.65 1.83 -1.61
C ASN A 101 0.68 0.76 -1.13
N GLY A 102 1.11 -0.49 -1.12
CA GLY A 102 0.31 -1.61 -0.67
C GLY A 102 1.14 -2.84 -0.37
N PHE A 103 0.50 -3.78 0.30
CA PHE A 103 1.09 -5.05 0.70
C PHE A 103 0.02 -6.14 0.61
N LEU A 104 0.28 -7.20 -0.16
CA LEU A 104 -0.61 -8.32 -0.35
C LEU A 104 0.14 -9.64 -0.15
N SER A 105 -0.58 -10.67 0.32
CA SER A 105 -0.06 -12.03 0.32
C SER A 105 0.00 -12.59 -1.11
N LYS A 106 1.02 -13.40 -1.43
CA LYS A 106 1.06 -14.17 -2.69
C LYS A 106 -0.05 -15.25 -2.77
N THR A 107 -0.70 -15.54 -1.65
CA THR A 107 -1.79 -16.53 -1.54
C THR A 107 -3.18 -15.93 -1.73
N VAL A 108 -3.29 -14.62 -2.00
CA VAL A 108 -4.60 -13.97 -2.25
C VAL A 108 -5.26 -14.56 -3.49
N SER A 109 -6.58 -14.58 -3.47
CA SER A 109 -7.38 -14.96 -4.64
C SER A 109 -7.19 -13.95 -5.79
N PRO A 110 -7.49 -14.36 -7.04
CA PRO A 110 -7.46 -13.42 -8.18
C PRO A 110 -8.32 -12.17 -7.96
N ALA A 111 -9.49 -12.34 -7.35
CA ALA A 111 -10.41 -11.23 -7.06
C ALA A 111 -9.81 -10.23 -6.05
N GLU A 112 -9.15 -10.72 -4.99
CA GLU A 112 -8.47 -9.89 -4.00
C GLU A 112 -7.26 -9.15 -4.59
N LEU A 113 -6.50 -9.82 -5.47
CA LEU A 113 -5.38 -9.19 -6.18
C LEU A 113 -5.87 -8.01 -7.03
N VAL A 114 -6.90 -8.23 -7.85
CA VAL A 114 -7.49 -7.19 -8.72
C VAL A 114 -8.07 -6.05 -7.88
N ALA A 115 -8.79 -6.36 -6.80
CA ALA A 115 -9.33 -5.36 -5.89
C ALA A 115 -8.22 -4.51 -5.23
N GLY A 116 -7.15 -5.14 -4.75
CA GLY A 116 -6.00 -4.45 -4.17
C GLY A 116 -5.28 -3.53 -5.17
N ILE A 117 -5.09 -3.98 -6.40
CA ILE A 117 -4.54 -3.17 -7.48
C ILE A 117 -5.44 -1.96 -7.75
N THR A 118 -6.73 -2.17 -7.89
CA THR A 118 -7.71 -1.11 -8.18
C THR A 118 -7.75 -0.07 -7.07
N GLU A 119 -7.72 -0.51 -5.81
CA GLU A 119 -7.68 0.38 -4.65
C GLU A 119 -6.42 1.25 -4.66
N VAL A 120 -5.24 0.66 -4.88
CA VAL A 120 -3.97 1.38 -4.92
C VAL A 120 -3.93 2.37 -6.09
N VAL A 121 -4.36 1.96 -7.29
CA VAL A 121 -4.36 2.82 -8.48
C VAL A 121 -5.32 4.00 -8.31
N SER A 122 -6.42 3.81 -7.60
CA SER A 122 -7.40 4.88 -7.33
C SER A 122 -7.00 5.82 -6.18
N GLY A 123 -5.77 5.68 -5.64
CA GLY A 123 -5.25 6.55 -4.57
C GLY A 123 -5.56 6.07 -3.15
N GLY A 124 -6.12 4.87 -3.00
CA GLY A 124 -6.18 4.16 -1.72
C GLY A 124 -4.85 3.45 -1.41
N GLY A 125 -4.82 2.67 -0.34
CA GLY A 125 -3.70 1.76 -0.02
C GLY A 125 -4.27 0.36 0.12
N ALA A 126 -3.68 -0.64 -0.53
CA ALA A 126 -4.02 -2.03 -0.30
C ALA A 126 -3.14 -2.56 0.84
N LEU A 127 -3.71 -2.63 2.03
CA LEU A 127 -3.12 -3.36 3.16
C LEU A 127 -4.05 -4.52 3.48
N SER A 128 -3.52 -5.73 3.44
CA SER A 128 -4.26 -6.88 3.96
C SER A 128 -4.54 -6.68 5.46
N ALA A 129 -5.58 -7.31 6.00
CA ALA A 129 -5.86 -7.25 7.44
C ALA A 129 -4.64 -7.69 8.26
N ALA A 130 -3.91 -8.71 7.79
CA ALA A 130 -2.66 -9.16 8.40
C ALA A 130 -1.57 -8.08 8.36
N ALA A 131 -1.35 -7.41 7.22
CA ALA A 131 -0.39 -6.32 7.10
C ALA A 131 -0.74 -5.12 8.02
N THR A 132 -2.02 -4.85 8.20
CA THR A 132 -2.49 -3.83 9.13
C THR A 132 -2.26 -4.26 10.58
N ALA A 133 -2.56 -5.51 10.93
CA ALA A 133 -2.32 -6.05 12.27
C ALA A 133 -0.82 -6.04 12.62
N ALA A 134 0.04 -6.44 11.66
CA ALA A 134 1.48 -6.36 11.79
C ALA A 134 1.98 -4.93 12.06
N LEU A 135 1.45 -3.96 11.32
CA LEU A 135 1.77 -2.55 11.54
C LEU A 135 1.38 -2.10 12.95
N ILE A 136 0.17 -2.49 13.40
CA ILE A 136 -0.35 -2.16 14.73
C ILE A 136 0.50 -2.84 15.82
N GLY A 137 0.77 -4.15 15.70
CA GLY A 137 1.58 -4.91 16.66
C GLY A 137 2.96 -4.30 16.87
N HIS A 138 3.67 -3.99 15.79
CA HIS A 138 5.00 -3.40 15.86
C HIS A 138 5.02 -1.98 16.46
N MET A 139 3.92 -1.26 16.35
CA MET A 139 3.79 0.08 16.96
C MET A 139 3.41 0.01 18.44
N THR A 140 2.81 -1.08 18.91
CA THR A 140 2.51 -1.31 20.34
C THR A 140 3.69 -1.89 21.12
N ASP A 141 4.56 -2.69 20.46
CA ASP A 141 5.74 -3.30 21.07
C ASP A 141 6.97 -2.37 21.11
N SER A 142 6.94 -1.29 20.36
CA SER A 142 7.95 -0.22 20.45
C SER A 142 7.59 0.74 21.59
N PRO A 143 8.59 1.31 22.31
CA PRO A 143 8.29 2.38 23.26
C PRO A 143 7.49 3.46 22.55
N PRO A 144 6.46 4.05 23.19
CA PRO A 144 5.55 4.97 22.54
C PRO A 144 6.37 6.04 21.80
N PRO A 145 6.20 6.20 20.49
CA PRO A 145 6.94 7.20 19.75
C PRO A 145 6.65 8.56 20.40
N LEU A 146 7.67 9.39 20.55
CA LEU A 146 7.46 10.78 20.93
C LEU A 146 6.38 11.35 20.01
N ILE A 147 5.25 11.75 20.58
CA ILE A 147 4.11 12.27 19.83
C ILE A 147 4.61 13.39 18.91
N ASP A 148 4.44 13.18 17.61
CA ASP A 148 4.80 14.17 16.61
C ASP A 148 3.81 15.33 16.68
N LYS A 149 4.20 16.40 17.39
CA LYS A 149 3.34 17.56 17.63
C LYS A 149 2.91 18.25 16.34
N GLU A 150 3.73 18.20 15.29
CA GLU A 150 3.39 18.79 14.01
C GLU A 150 2.31 17.95 13.29
N LEU A 151 2.42 16.62 13.32
CA LEU A 151 1.37 15.75 12.82
C LEU A 151 0.08 15.92 13.63
N LEU A 152 0.16 15.94 14.97
CA LEU A 152 -1.01 16.15 15.82
C LEU A 152 -1.74 17.46 15.45
N ARG A 153 -0.99 18.53 15.17
CA ARG A 153 -1.55 19.80 14.71
C ARG A 153 -2.26 19.67 13.35
N ARG A 154 -1.71 18.90 12.41
CA ARG A 154 -2.38 18.65 11.12
C ARG A 154 -3.67 17.86 11.29
N PHE A 155 -3.69 16.89 12.19
CA PHE A 155 -4.91 16.14 12.52
C PHE A 155 -5.99 16.99 13.19
N SER A 156 -5.64 18.08 13.87
CA SER A 156 -6.63 19.00 14.44
C SER A 156 -7.47 19.72 13.37
N ALA A 157 -7.01 19.79 12.13
CA ALA A 157 -7.74 20.35 10.99
C ALA A 157 -8.80 19.39 10.39
N LEU A 158 -8.87 18.15 10.87
CA LEU A 158 -9.88 17.19 10.42
C LEU A 158 -11.24 17.52 11.02
N THR A 159 -12.28 17.39 10.19
CA THR A 159 -13.65 17.38 10.68
C THR A 159 -13.91 16.13 11.53
N PRO A 160 -14.95 16.14 12.41
CA PRO A 160 -15.30 14.96 13.20
C PRO A 160 -15.46 13.71 12.32
N ARG A 161 -16.11 13.83 11.15
CA ARG A 161 -16.34 12.70 10.26
C ARG A 161 -15.08 12.17 9.58
N GLU A 162 -14.16 13.06 9.19
CA GLU A 162 -12.84 12.67 8.69
C GLU A 162 -12.02 11.97 9.77
N ARG A 163 -12.10 12.43 11.01
CA ARG A 163 -11.43 11.81 12.16
C ARG A 163 -11.98 10.41 12.45
N ASP A 164 -13.32 10.23 12.44
CA ASP A 164 -13.95 8.91 12.61
C ASP A 164 -13.42 7.93 11.57
N VAL A 165 -13.40 8.34 10.30
CA VAL A 165 -12.88 7.51 9.21
C VAL A 165 -11.40 7.19 9.41
N VAL A 166 -10.56 8.16 9.79
CA VAL A 166 -9.12 7.96 10.00
C VAL A 166 -8.85 6.96 11.12
N VAL A 167 -9.56 7.05 12.25
CA VAL A 167 -9.41 6.11 13.37
C VAL A 167 -9.76 4.69 12.95
N LEU A 168 -10.86 4.51 12.20
CA LEU A 168 -11.26 3.20 11.70
C LEU A 168 -10.30 2.65 10.64
N VAL A 169 -9.74 3.54 9.80
CA VAL A 169 -8.67 3.19 8.85
C VAL A 169 -7.42 2.74 9.61
N ALA A 170 -7.03 3.43 10.67
CA ALA A 170 -5.91 3.06 11.52
C ALA A 170 -6.17 1.75 12.29
N GLY A 171 -7.43 1.44 12.57
CA GLY A 171 -7.86 0.15 13.12
C GLY A 171 -7.92 -0.99 12.10
N GLY A 172 -7.49 -0.76 10.85
CA GLY A 172 -7.37 -1.81 9.82
C GLY A 172 -8.63 -2.10 9.02
N LEU A 173 -9.75 -1.38 9.25
CA LEU A 173 -11.01 -1.64 8.54
C LEU A 173 -10.94 -1.18 7.09
N GLY A 174 -11.50 -2.00 6.17
CA GLY A 174 -11.73 -1.64 4.78
C GLY A 174 -12.86 -0.60 4.59
N ASN A 175 -12.96 -0.02 3.39
CA ASN A 175 -13.98 1.01 3.14
C ASN A 175 -15.41 0.49 3.31
N ASP A 176 -15.69 -0.76 2.97
CA ASP A 176 -17.02 -1.38 3.12
C ASP A 176 -17.36 -1.59 4.59
N GLU A 177 -16.43 -2.04 5.40
CA GLU A 177 -16.60 -2.23 6.84
C GLU A 177 -16.81 -0.88 7.56
N ILE A 178 -16.03 0.13 7.19
CA ILE A 178 -16.20 1.49 7.70
C ILE A 178 -17.55 2.05 7.30
N ALA A 179 -17.96 1.85 6.06
CA ALA A 179 -19.26 2.27 5.53
C ALA A 179 -20.41 1.68 6.33
N ALA A 180 -20.37 0.37 6.59
CA ALA A 180 -21.36 -0.32 7.42
C ALA A 180 -21.37 0.25 8.84
N ARG A 181 -20.21 0.44 9.48
CA ARG A 181 -20.09 0.94 10.85
C ARG A 181 -20.54 2.38 11.02
N LEU A 182 -20.32 3.21 10.01
CA LEU A 182 -20.69 4.63 10.04
C LEU A 182 -22.03 4.94 9.37
N SER A 183 -22.73 3.91 8.83
CA SER A 183 -24.01 4.05 8.12
C SER A 183 -23.94 5.02 6.94
N VAL A 184 -22.89 4.91 6.11
CA VAL A 184 -22.68 5.70 4.89
C VAL A 184 -22.34 4.80 3.71
N SER A 185 -22.18 5.35 2.51
CA SER A 185 -21.69 4.58 1.37
C SER A 185 -20.17 4.39 1.40
N PRO A 186 -19.62 3.30 0.82
CA PRO A 186 -18.17 3.13 0.66
C PRO A 186 -17.50 4.29 -0.10
N LEU A 187 -18.21 4.87 -1.07
CA LEU A 187 -17.75 6.07 -1.80
C LEU A 187 -17.62 7.29 -0.87
N THR A 188 -18.54 7.43 0.07
CA THR A 188 -18.49 8.51 1.09
C THR A 188 -17.27 8.32 2.00
N VAL A 189 -17.00 7.08 2.44
CA VAL A 189 -15.80 6.75 3.23
C VAL A 189 -14.54 7.11 2.47
N LYS A 190 -14.43 6.67 1.21
CA LYS A 190 -13.30 7.01 0.33
C LYS A 190 -13.10 8.51 0.21
N THR A 191 -14.17 9.27 0.03
CA THR A 191 -14.12 10.74 -0.06
C THR A 191 -13.57 11.37 1.22
N HIS A 192 -14.02 10.91 2.40
CA HIS A 192 -13.52 11.39 3.68
C HIS A 192 -12.05 11.02 3.90
N ALA A 193 -11.65 9.79 3.55
CA ALA A 193 -10.26 9.34 3.65
C ALA A 193 -9.33 10.19 2.77
N VAL A 194 -9.70 10.46 1.51
CA VAL A 194 -8.93 11.32 0.59
C VAL A 194 -8.81 12.73 1.13
N ARG A 195 -9.89 13.32 1.63
CA ARG A 195 -9.86 14.66 2.23
C ARG A 195 -8.98 14.71 3.48
N ALA A 196 -9.06 13.69 4.33
CA ALA A 196 -8.18 13.58 5.48
C ALA A 196 -6.72 13.47 5.08
N MET A 197 -6.38 12.60 4.11
CA MET A 197 -5.02 12.48 3.57
C MET A 197 -4.49 13.82 3.07
N THR A 198 -5.28 14.56 2.30
CA THR A 198 -4.89 15.89 1.81
C THR A 198 -4.59 16.85 2.96
N LYS A 199 -5.44 16.89 4.00
CA LYS A 199 -5.27 17.79 5.15
C LYS A 199 -4.05 17.48 6.01
N VAL A 200 -3.75 16.18 6.23
CA VAL A 200 -2.61 15.77 7.04
C VAL A 200 -1.32 15.66 6.21
N GLY A 201 -1.40 15.76 4.88
CA GLY A 201 -0.27 15.64 3.98
C GLY A 201 0.17 14.18 3.78
N ALA A 202 -0.74 13.22 3.94
CA ALA A 202 -0.49 11.82 3.62
C ALA A 202 -0.73 11.58 2.14
N ARG A 203 0.20 10.90 1.50
CA ARG A 203 0.16 10.60 0.05
C ARG A 203 -0.70 9.37 -0.28
N ASP A 204 -0.88 8.49 0.70
CA ASP A 204 -1.62 7.24 0.57
C ASP A 204 -2.17 6.78 1.93
N ARG A 205 -2.98 5.71 1.89
CA ARG A 205 -3.62 5.14 3.08
C ARG A 205 -2.60 4.60 4.09
N ALA A 206 -1.51 3.98 3.61
CA ALA A 206 -0.47 3.44 4.49
C ALA A 206 0.25 4.56 5.25
N GLN A 207 0.53 5.67 4.59
CA GLN A 207 1.10 6.84 5.23
C GLN A 207 0.10 7.51 6.17
N LEU A 208 -1.20 7.54 5.85
CA LEU A 208 -2.24 8.03 6.75
C LEU A 208 -2.25 7.23 8.06
N VAL A 209 -2.22 5.88 7.98
CA VAL A 209 -2.12 5.00 9.15
C VAL A 209 -0.87 5.33 9.95
N SER A 210 0.32 5.35 9.33
CA SER A 210 1.58 5.69 9.98
C SER A 210 1.53 7.06 10.68
N PHE A 211 0.95 8.08 10.04
CA PHE A 211 0.82 9.41 10.63
C PHE A 211 -0.14 9.43 11.81
N THR A 212 -1.24 8.67 11.75
CA THR A 212 -2.22 8.56 12.84
C THR A 212 -1.57 8.01 14.10
N PHE A 213 -0.74 6.97 13.97
CA PHE A 213 0.02 6.42 15.09
C PHE A 213 1.07 7.41 15.63
N ARG A 214 1.87 8.03 14.76
CA ARG A 214 2.86 9.03 15.18
C ARG A 214 2.24 10.25 15.85
N ALA A 215 1.00 10.59 15.52
CA ALA A 215 0.24 11.63 16.18
C ALA A 215 -0.41 11.19 17.50
N GLY A 216 -0.31 9.90 17.89
CA GLY A 216 -0.92 9.35 19.09
C GLY A 216 -2.45 9.25 19.02
N LEU A 217 -3.02 9.13 17.81
CA LEU A 217 -4.47 9.14 17.54
C LEU A 217 -5.00 7.76 17.12
N TYR A 218 -4.49 6.70 17.72
CA TYR A 218 -4.97 5.33 17.47
C TYR A 218 -5.99 4.90 18.54
N PRO A 219 -6.91 3.95 18.24
CA PRO A 219 -7.88 3.43 19.19
C PRO A 219 -7.23 2.64 20.32
#